data_fc76dda0483df98c96acdd741a303282
#
_entry.id   fc76dda0483df98c96acdd741a303282
#
_cell.length_a   1.000
_cell.length_b   1.000
_cell.length_c   1.000
_cell.angle_alpha   90.00
_cell.angle_beta   90.00
_cell.angle_gamma   90.00
#
_symmetry.space_group_name_H-M   'P 1'
#
loop_
_entity.id
_entity.type
_entity.pdbx_description
1 polymer ?
#
loop_
_entity_poly.entity_id
_entity_poly.type
_entity_poly.pdbx_seq_one_letter_code
_entity_poly.pdbx_strand_id
1 'polypeptide(L)'
;MASEEKLNTHQKALRINLDPSSYGSFAEIGAGQEVVRWFLVVGGASGTVAKSISAYDKEVSDDLYGAGARYVSGERLQAMLDSEWTQLGNQLSKSRGSKTRFFSFVDTISARNYAGTNEPHGWVGLRFQLQPGGQPNDILLHVNLRDPSNALEQEAMGILGVNLIHAVFYQLETKESFFENVAQDLEKRIEIDYAEVRGAAFEGWDQRAILAHLVCAGLAEVVCFPCGGPPVPPMEVLHKKALVLAPGSFEHVDSEHAAIHNQLLASGIQQLRGELEKDPAPAGFFCFSVMPIRETDPAPSISDLLKRIDALHVLCGDVMLFRERELYSMTALVNRYTKEPIRFVVGLSLLLRIWEYRYTHLPGNFLEALSRLLPQNVRIYACPMNANDFQQAVESIAATNWHWTDSNGWISARQLHPPPPLGLLYDYVLASNFLVPLEVPPA
;
A
#
# COMPACT_ATOMS: atom_id res chain seq x y z
N MET A 1 -32.26 -5.47 -13.72
CA MET A 1 -31.91 -6.04 -12.40
C MET A 1 -32.18 -4.96 -11.38
N ALA A 2 -33.00 -5.23 -10.35
CA ALA A 2 -33.21 -4.28 -9.27
C ALA A 2 -31.83 -4.05 -8.61
N SER A 3 -31.43 -2.79 -8.41
CA SER A 3 -30.25 -2.46 -7.62
C SER A 3 -30.49 -3.03 -6.22
N GLU A 4 -29.66 -3.98 -5.78
CA GLU A 4 -29.69 -4.39 -4.39
C GLU A 4 -29.50 -3.15 -3.53
N GLU A 5 -30.44 -2.91 -2.63
CA GLU A 5 -30.39 -1.76 -1.73
C GLU A 5 -29.15 -1.89 -0.86
N LYS A 6 -28.26 -0.88 -0.91
CA LYS A 6 -26.99 -0.87 -0.18
C LYS A 6 -27.28 -0.82 1.32
N LEU A 7 -27.05 -1.95 2.03
CA LEU A 7 -27.26 -2.02 3.46
C LEU A 7 -26.23 -1.17 4.21
N ASN A 8 -26.67 -0.42 5.22
CA ASN A 8 -25.78 0.24 6.17
C ASN A 8 -25.24 -0.71 7.24
N THR A 9 -24.29 -0.27 8.07
CA THR A 9 -23.64 -1.08 9.09
C THR A 9 -24.61 -1.72 10.08
N HIS A 10 -25.65 -0.98 10.54
CA HIS A 10 -26.71 -1.51 11.40
C HIS A 10 -27.48 -2.66 10.74
N GLN A 11 -27.89 -2.48 9.50
CA GLN A 11 -28.64 -3.49 8.76
C GLN A 11 -27.79 -4.73 8.49
N LYS A 12 -26.49 -4.58 8.19
CA LYS A 12 -25.56 -5.69 8.02
C LYS A 12 -25.39 -6.49 9.32
N ALA A 13 -25.11 -5.82 10.43
CA ALA A 13 -24.96 -6.45 11.73
C ALA A 13 -26.25 -7.17 12.16
N LEU A 14 -27.41 -6.55 11.97
CA LEU A 14 -28.71 -7.15 12.27
C LEU A 14 -28.98 -8.38 11.39
N ARG A 15 -28.66 -8.31 10.09
CA ARG A 15 -28.82 -9.45 9.17
C ARG A 15 -28.02 -10.66 9.64
N ILE A 16 -26.77 -10.44 10.10
CA ILE A 16 -25.93 -11.52 10.64
C ILE A 16 -26.51 -12.04 11.95
N ASN A 17 -26.96 -11.18 12.87
CA ASN A 17 -27.56 -11.60 14.15
C ASN A 17 -28.84 -12.43 13.99
N LEU A 18 -29.58 -12.17 12.93
CA LEU A 18 -30.81 -12.92 12.62
C LEU A 18 -30.57 -14.22 11.84
N ASP A 19 -29.34 -14.47 11.40
CA ASP A 19 -28.93 -15.68 10.70
C ASP A 19 -28.50 -16.77 11.73
N PRO A 20 -29.36 -17.80 12.01
CA PRO A 20 -29.06 -18.83 13.00
C PRO A 20 -27.89 -19.75 12.55
N SER A 21 -27.46 -19.65 11.31
CA SER A 21 -26.42 -20.51 10.77
C SER A 21 -25.01 -20.00 11.04
N SER A 22 -24.82 -18.76 11.56
CA SER A 22 -23.51 -18.13 11.78
C SER A 22 -23.28 -17.84 13.26
N TYR A 23 -22.14 -18.23 13.83
CA TYR A 23 -21.81 -18.02 15.24
C TYR A 23 -20.31 -17.86 15.45
N GLY A 24 -19.88 -16.86 16.21
CA GLY A 24 -18.46 -16.56 16.26
C GLY A 24 -17.94 -15.90 17.54
N SER A 25 -16.61 -15.84 17.63
CA SER A 25 -15.86 -15.14 18.67
C SER A 25 -15.22 -13.85 18.13
N PHE A 26 -15.01 -12.90 19.05
CA PHE A 26 -14.37 -11.63 18.78
C PHE A 26 -13.22 -11.42 19.77
N ALA A 27 -12.02 -11.11 19.26
CA ALA A 27 -10.86 -10.73 20.06
C ALA A 27 -10.27 -9.45 19.48
N GLU A 28 -10.52 -8.33 20.15
CA GLU A 28 -10.25 -6.99 19.64
C GLU A 28 -9.28 -6.28 20.58
N ILE A 29 -8.08 -5.93 20.07
CA ILE A 29 -7.01 -5.30 20.84
C ILE A 29 -6.66 -3.92 20.25
N GLY A 30 -6.54 -2.93 21.13
CA GLY A 30 -6.18 -1.55 20.75
C GLY A 30 -7.39 -0.72 20.32
N ALA A 31 -7.35 -0.13 19.13
CA ALA A 31 -8.46 0.69 18.60
C ALA A 31 -9.62 -0.14 18.01
N GLY A 32 -9.57 -1.48 18.11
CA GLY A 32 -10.50 -2.36 17.43
C GLY A 32 -11.80 -2.70 18.19
N GLN A 33 -12.02 -2.23 19.40
CA GLN A 33 -13.07 -2.71 20.32
C GLN A 33 -14.52 -2.31 19.95
N GLU A 34 -14.79 -2.02 18.70
CA GLU A 34 -16.09 -1.54 18.24
C GLU A 34 -16.82 -2.53 17.33
N VAL A 35 -16.16 -3.57 16.84
CA VAL A 35 -16.81 -4.51 15.92
C VAL A 35 -17.93 -5.27 16.64
N VAL A 36 -17.64 -5.92 17.77
CA VAL A 36 -18.66 -6.62 18.55
C VAL A 36 -19.75 -5.67 19.07
N ARG A 37 -19.42 -4.42 19.36
CA ARG A 37 -20.38 -3.42 19.81
C ARG A 37 -21.54 -3.23 18.82
N TRP A 38 -21.27 -3.22 17.50
CA TRP A 38 -22.32 -3.13 16.49
C TRP A 38 -23.32 -4.29 16.61
N PHE A 39 -22.86 -5.53 16.83
CA PHE A 39 -23.73 -6.70 17.01
C PHE A 39 -24.55 -6.60 18.30
N LEU A 40 -23.97 -6.07 19.38
CA LEU A 40 -24.67 -5.90 20.66
C LEU A 40 -25.75 -4.81 20.58
N VAL A 41 -25.50 -3.71 19.87
CA VAL A 41 -26.41 -2.56 19.79
C VAL A 41 -27.65 -2.85 18.95
N VAL A 42 -27.52 -3.60 17.85
CA VAL A 42 -28.66 -3.85 16.95
C VAL A 42 -29.64 -4.91 17.47
N GLY A 43 -29.31 -5.60 18.56
CA GLY A 43 -30.12 -6.69 19.13
C GLY A 43 -29.90 -8.03 18.45
N GLY A 44 -30.33 -9.11 19.11
CA GLY A 44 -30.17 -10.47 18.60
C GLY A 44 -28.78 -11.08 18.77
N ALA A 45 -27.84 -10.39 19.41
CA ALA A 45 -26.42 -10.79 19.55
C ALA A 45 -26.22 -12.21 20.14
N SER A 46 -27.14 -12.71 20.96
CA SER A 46 -27.07 -14.10 21.47
C SER A 46 -27.12 -15.16 20.36
N GLY A 47 -27.60 -14.80 19.19
CA GLY A 47 -27.62 -15.65 17.99
C GLY A 47 -26.29 -15.72 17.26
N THR A 48 -25.36 -14.77 17.52
CA THR A 48 -24.13 -14.58 16.76
C THR A 48 -22.87 -14.60 17.63
N VAL A 49 -22.89 -13.97 18.80
CA VAL A 49 -21.71 -13.72 19.63
C VAL A 49 -21.54 -14.83 20.66
N ALA A 50 -20.49 -15.64 20.48
CA ALA A 50 -20.10 -16.66 21.47
C ALA A 50 -19.30 -16.05 22.61
N LYS A 51 -18.34 -15.18 22.27
CA LYS A 51 -17.40 -14.55 23.19
C LYS A 51 -16.90 -13.25 22.58
N SER A 52 -16.63 -12.26 23.42
CA SER A 52 -15.87 -11.09 23.10
C SER A 52 -14.81 -10.87 24.17
N ILE A 53 -13.57 -10.58 23.76
CA ILE A 53 -12.44 -10.34 24.67
C ILE A 53 -11.56 -9.20 24.14
N SER A 54 -11.01 -8.42 25.10
CA SER A 54 -9.96 -7.44 24.82
C SER A 54 -8.81 -7.64 25.80
N ALA A 55 -7.70 -8.21 25.32
CA ALA A 55 -6.48 -8.46 26.08
C ALA A 55 -5.50 -7.28 25.88
N TYR A 56 -5.81 -6.15 26.48
CA TYR A 56 -5.07 -4.90 26.31
C TYR A 56 -3.71 -4.88 27.01
N ASP A 57 -3.63 -5.53 28.17
CA ASP A 57 -2.38 -5.67 28.90
C ASP A 57 -1.45 -6.69 28.26
N LYS A 58 -0.15 -6.41 28.29
CA LYS A 58 0.88 -7.24 27.66
C LYS A 58 0.92 -8.65 28.24
N GLU A 59 0.93 -8.79 29.57
CA GLU A 59 1.03 -10.09 30.23
C GLU A 59 -0.24 -10.92 29.96
N VAL A 60 -1.41 -10.30 30.03
CA VAL A 60 -2.68 -10.95 29.66
C VAL A 60 -2.70 -11.39 28.21
N SER A 61 -2.19 -10.57 27.31
CA SER A 61 -2.10 -10.91 25.89
C SER A 61 -1.11 -12.05 25.63
N ASP A 62 0.03 -12.08 26.36
CA ASP A 62 1.03 -13.14 26.23
C ASP A 62 0.52 -14.47 26.80
N ASP A 63 -0.25 -14.45 27.89
CA ASP A 63 -0.89 -15.65 28.47
C ASP A 63 -1.91 -16.27 27.50
N LEU A 64 -2.64 -15.46 26.75
CA LEU A 64 -3.69 -15.94 25.82
C LEU A 64 -3.13 -16.36 24.46
N TYR A 65 -2.14 -15.65 23.94
CA TYR A 65 -1.70 -15.77 22.54
C TYR A 65 -0.20 -16.05 22.38
N GLY A 66 0.52 -16.25 23.49
CA GLY A 66 1.98 -16.44 23.50
C GLY A 66 2.76 -15.12 23.45
N ALA A 67 4.00 -15.14 23.92
CA ALA A 67 4.90 -13.99 23.85
C ALA A 67 5.31 -13.71 22.39
N GLY A 68 5.31 -12.43 21.99
CA GLY A 68 5.68 -12.01 20.65
C GLY A 68 6.65 -10.82 20.64
N ALA A 69 7.46 -10.71 19.58
CA ALA A 69 8.39 -9.59 19.40
C ALA A 69 7.64 -8.25 19.12
N ARG A 70 6.49 -8.34 18.45
CA ARG A 70 5.62 -7.19 18.13
C ARG A 70 4.16 -7.57 18.42
N TYR A 71 3.43 -6.67 19.09
CA TYR A 71 2.01 -6.87 19.42
C TYR A 71 1.07 -6.44 18.29
N VAL A 72 1.52 -5.57 17.41
CA VAL A 72 0.81 -5.19 16.17
C VAL A 72 1.60 -5.76 14.99
N SER A 73 1.28 -6.99 14.61
CA SER A 73 1.95 -7.72 13.52
C SER A 73 1.06 -8.83 12.96
N GLY A 74 1.35 -9.26 11.74
CA GLY A 74 0.67 -10.41 11.12
C GLY A 74 0.87 -11.71 11.91
N GLU A 75 2.03 -11.89 12.53
CA GLU A 75 2.33 -13.05 13.38
C GLU A 75 1.45 -13.07 14.64
N ARG A 76 1.28 -11.92 15.31
CA ARG A 76 0.36 -11.79 16.47
C ARG A 76 -1.07 -12.06 16.04
N LEU A 77 -1.52 -11.49 14.92
CA LEU A 77 -2.84 -11.72 14.37
C LEU A 77 -3.10 -13.22 14.13
N GLN A 78 -2.13 -13.92 13.53
CA GLN A 78 -2.23 -15.34 13.26
C GLN A 78 -2.35 -16.16 14.57
N ALA A 79 -1.55 -15.85 15.59
CA ALA A 79 -1.61 -16.50 16.89
C ALA A 79 -2.98 -16.29 17.57
N MET A 80 -3.55 -15.08 17.45
CA MET A 80 -4.90 -14.77 17.94
C MET A 80 -5.96 -15.60 17.20
N LEU A 81 -5.92 -15.65 15.86
CA LEU A 81 -6.83 -16.46 15.05
C LEU A 81 -6.77 -17.94 15.44
N ASP A 82 -5.58 -18.51 15.60
CA ASP A 82 -5.39 -19.91 15.92
C ASP A 82 -5.93 -20.24 17.33
N SER A 83 -5.66 -19.37 18.31
CA SER A 83 -6.13 -19.53 19.69
C SER A 83 -7.66 -19.43 19.76
N GLU A 84 -8.23 -18.34 19.22
CA GLU A 84 -9.68 -18.10 19.27
C GLU A 84 -10.49 -19.17 18.53
N TRP A 85 -10.01 -19.60 17.36
CA TRP A 85 -10.61 -20.66 16.58
C TRP A 85 -10.60 -22.01 17.31
N THR A 86 -9.47 -22.35 17.92
CA THR A 86 -9.31 -23.59 18.69
C THR A 86 -10.22 -23.61 19.91
N GLN A 87 -10.29 -22.49 20.65
CA GLN A 87 -11.17 -22.38 21.82
C GLN A 87 -12.64 -22.48 21.42
N LEU A 88 -13.06 -21.77 20.37
CA LEU A 88 -14.43 -21.80 19.86
C LEU A 88 -14.84 -23.22 19.46
N GLY A 89 -13.97 -23.93 18.71
CA GLY A 89 -14.20 -25.32 18.31
C GLY A 89 -14.29 -26.27 19.48
N ASN A 90 -13.36 -26.20 20.42
CA ASN A 90 -13.36 -27.08 21.62
C ASN A 90 -14.61 -26.92 22.47
N GLN A 91 -15.14 -25.69 22.60
CA GLN A 91 -16.28 -25.39 23.43
C GLN A 91 -17.61 -25.73 22.76
N LEU A 92 -17.75 -25.49 21.46
CA LEU A 92 -19.07 -25.43 20.81
C LEU A 92 -19.29 -26.46 19.68
N SER A 93 -18.24 -27.15 19.18
CA SER A 93 -18.40 -28.09 18.05
C SER A 93 -19.41 -29.21 18.36
N LYS A 94 -19.41 -29.74 19.59
CA LYS A 94 -20.32 -30.80 19.97
C LYS A 94 -21.79 -30.36 20.02
N SER A 95 -22.05 -29.12 20.41
CA SER A 95 -23.43 -28.62 20.60
C SER A 95 -23.97 -27.90 19.36
N ARG A 96 -23.12 -27.24 18.57
CA ARG A 96 -23.52 -26.38 17.45
C ARG A 96 -22.90 -26.76 16.12
N GLY A 97 -21.72 -27.40 16.08
CA GLY A 97 -20.91 -27.59 14.89
C GLY A 97 -21.55 -28.28 13.71
N SER A 98 -22.61 -29.07 13.93
CA SER A 98 -23.39 -29.74 12.87
C SER A 98 -24.44 -28.83 12.20
N LYS A 99 -24.75 -27.67 12.79
CA LYS A 99 -25.84 -26.78 12.33
C LYS A 99 -25.35 -25.35 12.08
N THR A 100 -24.13 -25.01 12.54
CA THR A 100 -23.64 -23.64 12.58
C THR A 100 -22.25 -23.58 11.94
N ARG A 101 -22.05 -22.64 11.03
CA ARG A 101 -20.77 -22.26 10.53
C ARG A 101 -20.12 -21.29 11.52
N PHE A 102 -18.93 -21.63 11.95
CA PHE A 102 -18.19 -20.79 12.90
C PHE A 102 -17.38 -19.71 12.21
N PHE A 103 -17.16 -18.59 12.94
CA PHE A 103 -16.17 -17.59 12.58
C PHE A 103 -15.44 -17.08 13.82
N SER A 104 -14.20 -16.62 13.64
CA SER A 104 -13.42 -15.87 14.63
C SER A 104 -12.94 -14.58 13.99
N PHE A 105 -13.39 -13.45 14.50
CA PHE A 105 -12.89 -12.13 14.14
C PHE A 105 -11.83 -11.72 15.15
N VAL A 106 -10.67 -11.30 14.68
CA VAL A 106 -9.59 -10.80 15.53
C VAL A 106 -8.97 -9.55 14.93
N ASP A 107 -8.54 -8.63 15.79
CA ASP A 107 -7.73 -7.50 15.38
C ASP A 107 -6.68 -7.13 16.42
N THR A 108 -5.62 -6.46 15.95
CA THR A 108 -4.59 -5.85 16.78
C THR A 108 -4.17 -4.53 16.16
N ILE A 109 -4.57 -3.43 16.79
CA ILE A 109 -4.50 -2.08 16.23
C ILE A 109 -3.69 -1.15 17.13
N SER A 110 -2.68 -0.50 16.53
CA SER A 110 -1.96 0.62 17.15
C SER A 110 -2.81 1.88 17.01
N ALA A 111 -3.43 2.29 18.11
CA ALA A 111 -4.19 3.54 18.16
C ALA A 111 -3.26 4.78 18.08
N ARG A 112 -3.83 5.93 17.75
CA ARG A 112 -3.15 7.22 17.82
C ARG A 112 -2.70 7.47 19.25
N ASN A 113 -1.41 7.77 19.44
CA ASN A 113 -0.86 8.12 20.74
C ASN A 113 -1.31 9.54 21.17
N TYR A 114 -1.16 9.84 22.46
CA TYR A 114 -1.58 11.14 23.02
C TYR A 114 -0.93 12.34 22.30
N ALA A 115 0.31 12.20 21.85
CA ALA A 115 1.05 13.26 21.15
C ALA A 115 0.69 13.37 19.66
N GLY A 116 -0.08 12.42 19.09
CA GLY A 116 -0.43 12.39 17.67
C GLY A 116 0.76 12.20 16.73
N THR A 117 1.84 11.57 17.19
CA THR A 117 3.11 11.46 16.45
C THR A 117 3.33 10.13 15.75
N ASN A 118 2.47 9.13 16.00
CA ASN A 118 2.51 7.85 15.31
C ASN A 118 1.49 7.79 14.16
N GLU A 119 1.74 6.91 13.22
CA GLU A 119 0.77 6.54 12.18
C GLU A 119 -0.08 5.37 12.73
N PRO A 120 -1.39 5.56 12.98
CA PRO A 120 -2.25 4.48 13.45
C PRO A 120 -2.46 3.44 12.37
N HIS A 121 -2.20 2.18 12.72
CA HIS A 121 -2.31 1.06 11.78
C HIS A 121 -2.52 -0.25 12.53
N GLY A 122 -2.86 -1.30 11.82
CA GLY A 122 -2.92 -2.62 12.43
C GLY A 122 -3.34 -3.72 11.51
N TRP A 123 -3.62 -4.87 12.12
CA TRP A 123 -3.98 -6.08 11.44
C TRP A 123 -5.38 -6.53 11.84
N VAL A 124 -6.14 -6.98 10.85
CA VAL A 124 -7.50 -7.52 10.99
C VAL A 124 -7.54 -8.92 10.39
N GLY A 125 -8.10 -9.87 11.10
CA GLY A 125 -8.25 -11.26 10.65
C GLY A 125 -9.66 -11.79 10.83
N LEU A 126 -10.10 -12.55 9.85
CA LEU A 126 -11.34 -13.30 9.91
C LEU A 126 -11.09 -14.74 9.47
N ARG A 127 -11.29 -15.68 10.38
CA ARG A 127 -11.35 -17.12 10.07
C ARG A 127 -12.81 -17.57 10.09
N PHE A 128 -13.25 -18.28 9.06
CA PHE A 128 -14.66 -18.63 8.91
C PHE A 128 -14.88 -19.93 8.13
N GLN A 129 -16.02 -20.56 8.37
CA GLN A 129 -16.51 -21.69 7.59
C GLN A 129 -17.61 -21.24 6.63
N LEU A 130 -17.64 -21.78 5.43
CA LEU A 130 -18.77 -21.60 4.50
C LEU A 130 -19.95 -22.49 4.84
N GLN A 131 -19.68 -23.67 5.41
CA GLN A 131 -20.67 -24.66 5.79
C GLN A 131 -20.37 -25.21 7.19
N PRO A 132 -21.38 -25.64 7.96
CA PRO A 132 -21.16 -26.29 9.24
C PRO A 132 -20.19 -27.48 9.15
N GLY A 133 -19.15 -27.48 9.99
CA GLY A 133 -18.11 -28.51 10.00
C GLY A 133 -17.14 -28.49 8.82
N GLY A 134 -17.25 -27.48 7.91
CA GLY A 134 -16.33 -27.29 6.78
C GLY A 134 -14.94 -26.86 7.23
N GLN A 135 -13.96 -26.97 6.32
CA GLN A 135 -12.62 -26.43 6.54
C GLN A 135 -12.66 -24.91 6.67
N PRO A 136 -11.84 -24.31 7.53
CA PRO A 136 -11.79 -22.88 7.68
C PRO A 136 -11.11 -22.20 6.48
N ASN A 137 -11.50 -20.95 6.26
CA ASN A 137 -10.88 -20.02 5.32
C ASN A 137 -10.45 -18.78 6.09
N ASP A 138 -9.36 -18.14 5.68
CA ASP A 138 -8.82 -16.97 6.34
C ASP A 138 -8.79 -15.77 5.41
N ILE A 139 -9.05 -14.60 5.96
CA ILE A 139 -8.72 -13.29 5.39
C ILE A 139 -7.88 -12.55 6.41
N LEU A 140 -6.73 -12.05 5.98
CA LEU A 140 -5.85 -11.19 6.75
C LEU A 140 -5.70 -9.86 6.02
N LEU A 141 -5.94 -8.76 6.71
CA LEU A 141 -5.79 -7.40 6.18
C LEU A 141 -4.80 -6.62 7.03
N HIS A 142 -3.94 -5.82 6.41
CA HIS A 142 -3.28 -4.72 7.09
C HIS A 142 -3.98 -3.42 6.72
N VAL A 143 -4.23 -2.58 7.71
CA VAL A 143 -5.00 -1.35 7.57
C VAL A 143 -4.28 -0.16 8.17
N ASN A 144 -4.40 1.01 7.53
CA ASN A 144 -3.96 2.28 8.06
C ASN A 144 -5.19 3.13 8.37
N LEU A 145 -5.24 3.71 9.57
CA LEU A 145 -6.34 4.56 10.02
C LEU A 145 -6.02 6.01 9.68
N ARG A 146 -6.99 6.72 9.09
CA ARG A 146 -6.79 8.08 8.56
C ARG A 146 -7.65 9.14 9.26
N ASP A 147 -8.52 8.71 10.16
CA ASP A 147 -9.40 9.60 10.91
C ASP A 147 -8.59 10.48 11.91
N PRO A 148 -9.06 11.69 12.23
CA PRO A 148 -8.32 12.64 13.07
C PRO A 148 -8.38 12.33 14.57
N SER A 149 -9.17 11.36 15.02
CA SER A 149 -9.33 11.04 16.45
C SER A 149 -9.53 9.55 16.69
N ASN A 150 -9.12 9.07 17.88
CA ASN A 150 -9.28 7.68 18.29
C ASN A 150 -10.74 7.19 18.25
N ALA A 151 -11.70 8.06 18.58
CA ALA A 151 -13.12 7.69 18.55
C ALA A 151 -13.62 7.40 17.13
N LEU A 152 -13.19 8.20 16.15
CA LEU A 152 -13.52 7.98 14.75
C LEU A 152 -12.75 6.77 14.18
N GLU A 153 -11.49 6.59 14.58
CA GLU A 153 -10.70 5.40 14.21
C GLU A 153 -11.37 4.11 14.69
N GLN A 154 -11.85 4.08 15.94
CA GLN A 154 -12.59 2.94 16.49
C GLN A 154 -13.90 2.68 15.74
N GLU A 155 -14.69 3.74 15.47
CA GLU A 155 -15.92 3.60 14.69
C GLU A 155 -15.63 3.03 13.30
N ALA A 156 -14.58 3.52 12.61
CA ALA A 156 -14.19 3.03 11.30
C ALA A 156 -13.80 1.54 11.34
N MET A 157 -13.05 1.11 12.36
CA MET A 157 -12.73 -0.30 12.59
C MET A 157 -13.99 -1.14 12.82
N GLY A 158 -14.93 -0.63 13.60
CA GLY A 158 -16.23 -1.29 13.82
C GLY A 158 -16.98 -1.50 12.51
N ILE A 159 -17.05 -0.51 11.64
CA ILE A 159 -17.67 -0.60 10.31
C ILE A 159 -16.94 -1.62 9.44
N LEU A 160 -15.59 -1.58 9.40
CA LEU A 160 -14.77 -2.51 8.62
C LEU A 160 -15.04 -3.96 9.03
N GLY A 161 -15.04 -4.26 10.34
CA GLY A 161 -15.27 -5.62 10.84
C GLY A 161 -16.65 -6.14 10.51
N VAL A 162 -17.70 -5.33 10.67
CA VAL A 162 -19.07 -5.69 10.26
C VAL A 162 -19.14 -5.93 8.76
N ASN A 163 -18.56 -5.05 7.96
CA ASN A 163 -18.53 -5.20 6.51
C ASN A 163 -17.81 -6.49 6.09
N LEU A 164 -16.65 -6.80 6.70
CA LEU A 164 -15.87 -7.99 6.40
C LEU A 164 -16.65 -9.27 6.71
N ILE A 165 -17.26 -9.36 7.90
CA ILE A 165 -18.09 -10.51 8.29
C ILE A 165 -19.30 -10.63 7.37
N HIS A 166 -19.95 -9.53 7.03
CA HIS A 166 -21.08 -9.53 6.10
C HIS A 166 -20.66 -9.97 4.69
N ALA A 167 -19.52 -9.47 4.19
CA ALA A 167 -19.05 -9.76 2.83
C ALA A 167 -18.75 -11.25 2.64
N VAL A 168 -18.11 -11.93 3.61
CA VAL A 168 -17.80 -13.37 3.49
C VAL A 168 -19.03 -14.25 3.51
N PHE A 169 -20.09 -13.84 4.17
CA PHE A 169 -21.32 -14.66 4.26
C PHE A 169 -22.36 -14.36 3.19
N TYR A 170 -22.31 -13.18 2.56
CA TYR A 170 -23.37 -12.75 1.65
C TYR A 170 -22.90 -12.17 0.32
N GLN A 171 -21.58 -11.90 0.13
CA GLN A 171 -21.07 -11.20 -1.03
C GLN A 171 -19.76 -11.80 -1.60
N LEU A 172 -19.40 -13.01 -1.17
CA LEU A 172 -18.11 -13.64 -1.55
C LEU A 172 -18.05 -14.05 -3.03
N GLU A 173 -19.18 -14.24 -3.69
CA GLU A 173 -19.24 -14.68 -5.09
C GLU A 173 -18.74 -13.62 -6.08
N THR A 174 -18.73 -12.36 -5.69
CA THR A 174 -18.36 -11.22 -6.54
C THR A 174 -16.93 -10.77 -6.22
N LYS A 175 -15.94 -11.46 -6.81
CA LYS A 175 -14.51 -11.20 -6.57
C LYS A 175 -14.13 -9.73 -6.81
N GLU A 176 -14.66 -9.15 -7.87
CA GLU A 176 -14.32 -7.81 -8.36
C GLU A 176 -14.77 -6.71 -7.39
N SER A 177 -15.86 -6.92 -6.66
CA SER A 177 -16.40 -5.94 -5.71
C SER A 177 -16.28 -6.34 -4.24
N PHE A 178 -15.59 -7.45 -3.96
CA PHE A 178 -15.48 -7.94 -2.58
C PHE A 178 -14.84 -6.91 -1.64
N PHE A 179 -13.69 -6.36 -2.05
CA PHE A 179 -12.97 -5.40 -1.21
C PHE A 179 -13.65 -4.03 -1.17
N GLU A 180 -14.33 -3.60 -2.23
CA GLU A 180 -15.17 -2.40 -2.20
C GLU A 180 -16.34 -2.57 -1.21
N ASN A 181 -16.94 -3.76 -1.14
CA ASN A 181 -17.96 -4.07 -0.15
C ASN A 181 -17.41 -4.08 1.28
N VAL A 182 -16.18 -4.57 1.47
CA VAL A 182 -15.46 -4.52 2.76
C VAL A 182 -15.17 -3.07 3.16
N ALA A 183 -14.77 -2.23 2.24
CA ALA A 183 -14.47 -0.82 2.48
C ALA A 183 -15.67 0.13 2.38
N GLN A 184 -16.89 -0.41 2.25
CA GLN A 184 -18.10 0.40 2.13
C GLN A 184 -18.25 1.36 3.32
N ASP A 185 -18.54 2.63 3.04
CA ASP A 185 -18.71 3.74 3.99
C ASP A 185 -17.42 4.09 4.78
N LEU A 186 -16.24 3.71 4.22
CA LEU A 186 -14.93 3.93 4.83
C LEU A 186 -13.96 4.73 3.94
N GLU A 187 -14.45 5.33 2.85
CA GLU A 187 -13.62 6.10 1.91
C GLU A 187 -12.80 7.17 2.66
N LYS A 188 -11.48 7.17 2.48
CA LYS A 188 -10.53 8.06 3.14
C LYS A 188 -10.40 7.92 4.66
N ARG A 189 -11.18 7.05 5.31
CA ARG A 189 -11.09 6.75 6.75
C ARG A 189 -10.14 5.60 7.04
N ILE A 190 -10.16 4.57 6.17
CA ILE A 190 -9.27 3.41 6.24
C ILE A 190 -8.64 3.18 4.87
N GLU A 191 -7.38 2.84 4.88
CA GLU A 191 -6.62 2.34 3.73
C GLU A 191 -6.28 0.88 4.00
N ILE A 192 -6.52 0.00 3.01
CA ILE A 192 -6.18 -1.44 3.08
C ILE A 192 -4.98 -1.66 2.17
N ASP A 193 -3.76 -1.62 2.71
CA ASP A 193 -2.52 -1.70 1.94
C ASP A 193 -1.95 -3.12 1.83
N TYR A 194 -2.60 -4.09 2.46
CA TYR A 194 -2.31 -5.51 2.31
C TYR A 194 -3.55 -6.35 2.55
N ALA A 195 -3.70 -7.40 1.73
CA ALA A 195 -4.73 -8.41 1.89
C ALA A 195 -4.17 -9.79 1.50
N GLU A 196 -4.41 -10.78 2.35
CA GLU A 196 -4.11 -12.17 2.10
C GLU A 196 -5.36 -13.00 2.35
N VAL A 197 -5.64 -13.94 1.44
CA VAL A 197 -6.78 -14.86 1.53
C VAL A 197 -6.29 -16.30 1.42
N ARG A 198 -6.85 -17.20 2.22
CA ARG A 198 -6.48 -18.62 2.28
C ARG A 198 -7.70 -19.51 2.39
N GLY A 199 -7.64 -20.68 1.80
CA GLY A 199 -8.68 -21.71 1.88
C GLY A 199 -9.51 -21.86 0.61
N ALA A 200 -10.37 -22.87 0.59
CA ALA A 200 -11.14 -23.27 -0.59
C ALA A 200 -12.13 -22.19 -1.08
N ALA A 201 -12.55 -21.28 -0.19
CA ALA A 201 -13.41 -20.15 -0.55
C ALA A 201 -12.76 -19.19 -1.55
N PHE A 202 -11.42 -19.18 -1.63
CA PHE A 202 -10.62 -18.27 -2.42
C PHE A 202 -9.86 -18.98 -3.54
N GLU A 203 -10.31 -20.15 -3.95
CA GLU A 203 -9.68 -20.86 -5.06
C GLU A 203 -9.69 -20.01 -6.33
N GLY A 204 -8.50 -19.89 -6.95
CA GLY A 204 -8.29 -19.04 -8.13
C GLY A 204 -8.23 -17.52 -7.85
N TRP A 205 -8.09 -17.10 -6.59
CA TRP A 205 -7.73 -15.73 -6.25
C TRP A 205 -6.19 -15.58 -6.24
N ASP A 206 -5.67 -14.62 -6.98
CA ASP A 206 -4.24 -14.27 -6.98
C ASP A 206 -4.03 -13.09 -6.02
N GLN A 207 -3.19 -13.25 -5.00
CA GLN A 207 -2.91 -12.21 -4.02
C GLN A 207 -2.33 -10.94 -4.67
N ARG A 208 -1.50 -11.07 -5.69
CA ARG A 208 -0.95 -9.92 -6.40
C ARG A 208 -2.03 -9.16 -7.16
N ALA A 209 -2.97 -9.89 -7.77
CA ALA A 209 -4.13 -9.28 -8.42
C ALA A 209 -5.04 -8.56 -7.41
N ILE A 210 -5.25 -9.13 -6.22
CA ILE A 210 -5.98 -8.48 -5.11
C ILE A 210 -5.32 -7.15 -4.77
N LEU A 211 -4.00 -7.13 -4.51
CA LEU A 211 -3.29 -5.91 -4.12
C LEU A 211 -3.31 -4.86 -5.23
N ALA A 212 -3.10 -5.24 -6.49
CA ALA A 212 -3.22 -4.33 -7.63
C ALA A 212 -4.65 -3.75 -7.73
N HIS A 213 -5.68 -4.58 -7.48
CA HIS A 213 -7.07 -4.13 -7.44
C HIS A 213 -7.32 -3.11 -6.33
N LEU A 214 -6.79 -3.32 -5.11
CA LEU A 214 -6.91 -2.36 -4.01
C LEU A 214 -6.40 -0.96 -4.41
N VAL A 215 -5.27 -0.89 -5.13
CA VAL A 215 -4.74 0.38 -5.63
C VAL A 215 -5.63 0.98 -6.72
N CYS A 216 -6.08 0.19 -7.69
CA CYS A 216 -6.98 0.65 -8.76
C CYS A 216 -8.32 1.17 -8.22
N ALA A 217 -8.88 0.50 -7.21
CA ALA A 217 -10.13 0.89 -6.54
C ALA A 217 -9.95 2.09 -5.58
N GLY A 218 -8.71 2.51 -5.32
CA GLY A 218 -8.41 3.60 -4.39
C GLY A 218 -8.54 3.21 -2.93
N LEU A 219 -8.50 1.94 -2.62
CA LEU A 219 -8.51 1.39 -1.27
C LEU A 219 -7.11 1.33 -0.67
N ALA A 220 -6.07 1.36 -1.50
CA ALA A 220 -4.67 1.51 -1.13
C ALA A 220 -4.02 2.65 -1.91
N GLU A 221 -3.09 3.36 -1.29
CA GLU A 221 -2.25 4.37 -1.97
C GLU A 221 -0.98 3.76 -2.56
N VAL A 222 -0.46 2.70 -1.94
CA VAL A 222 0.71 1.94 -2.41
C VAL A 222 0.65 0.50 -1.91
N VAL A 223 1.16 -0.43 -2.71
CA VAL A 223 1.40 -1.83 -2.35
C VAL A 223 2.80 -2.25 -2.79
N CYS A 224 3.38 -3.24 -2.10
CA CYS A 224 4.74 -3.69 -2.34
C CYS A 224 4.78 -5.17 -2.77
N PHE A 225 5.60 -5.43 -3.81
CA PHE A 225 5.85 -6.75 -4.37
C PHE A 225 7.37 -7.03 -4.32
N PRO A 226 7.87 -7.69 -3.25
CA PRO A 226 9.26 -8.10 -3.17
C PRO A 226 9.60 -9.14 -4.25
N CYS A 227 10.80 -9.05 -4.82
CA CYS A 227 11.30 -10.06 -5.75
C CYS A 227 11.59 -11.38 -5.03
N GLY A 228 11.05 -12.48 -5.55
CA GLY A 228 11.30 -13.81 -5.00
C GLY A 228 10.57 -14.15 -3.70
N GLY A 229 9.64 -13.30 -3.26
CA GLY A 229 8.82 -13.52 -2.07
C GLY A 229 7.33 -13.17 -2.28
N PRO A 230 6.48 -13.48 -1.30
CA PRO A 230 5.11 -13.01 -1.31
C PRO A 230 5.05 -11.49 -1.11
N PRO A 231 3.98 -10.83 -1.54
CA PRO A 231 3.71 -9.44 -1.19
C PRO A 231 3.74 -9.22 0.32
N VAL A 232 4.12 -8.02 0.73
CA VAL A 232 4.20 -7.62 2.15
C VAL A 232 3.63 -6.21 2.33
N PRO A 233 3.13 -5.85 3.52
CA PRO A 233 2.71 -4.48 3.80
C PRO A 233 3.86 -3.49 3.61
N PRO A 234 3.60 -2.28 3.06
CA PRO A 234 4.62 -1.25 2.88
C PRO A 234 5.39 -0.91 4.16
N MET A 235 4.71 -0.92 5.31
CA MET A 235 5.32 -0.68 6.61
C MET A 235 6.50 -1.63 6.91
N GLU A 236 6.45 -2.89 6.49
CA GLU A 236 7.50 -3.86 6.80
C GLU A 236 8.77 -3.64 5.97
N VAL A 237 8.63 -3.14 4.74
CA VAL A 237 9.77 -2.93 3.84
C VAL A 237 10.31 -1.50 3.86
N LEU A 238 9.52 -0.51 4.28
CA LEU A 238 9.90 0.90 4.23
C LEU A 238 10.30 1.49 5.58
N HIS A 239 9.81 0.92 6.71
CA HIS A 239 9.98 1.53 8.02
C HIS A 239 11.45 1.72 8.40
N LYS A 240 11.83 2.97 8.70
CA LYS A 240 13.21 3.36 9.11
C LYS A 240 14.30 2.92 8.13
N LYS A 241 14.01 2.79 6.84
CA LYS A 241 15.00 2.46 5.82
C LYS A 241 15.29 3.67 4.93
N ALA A 242 16.55 3.79 4.53
CA ALA A 242 16.94 4.65 3.43
C ALA A 242 16.50 4.01 2.11
N LEU A 243 15.93 4.80 1.20
CA LEU A 243 15.24 4.29 0.01
C LEU A 243 15.81 4.87 -1.28
N VAL A 244 15.90 4.03 -2.29
CA VAL A 244 16.15 4.41 -3.68
C VAL A 244 14.94 3.99 -4.51
N LEU A 245 14.26 4.96 -5.11
CA LEU A 245 13.04 4.79 -5.88
C LEU A 245 13.33 5.11 -7.34
N ALA A 246 13.14 4.16 -8.24
CA ALA A 246 13.29 4.31 -9.68
C ALA A 246 11.91 4.35 -10.35
N PRO A 247 11.31 5.55 -10.53
CA PRO A 247 10.01 5.69 -11.16
C PRO A 247 10.07 5.52 -12.67
N GLY A 248 9.07 4.84 -13.23
CA GLY A 248 8.94 4.61 -14.67
C GLY A 248 7.55 4.15 -15.07
N SER A 249 7.29 3.97 -16.35
CA SER A 249 6.03 3.39 -16.84
C SER A 249 6.08 1.87 -16.93
N PHE A 250 7.24 1.34 -17.29
CA PHE A 250 7.53 -0.09 -17.47
C PHE A 250 6.52 -0.82 -18.37
N GLU A 251 5.96 -0.12 -19.37
CA GLU A 251 4.99 -0.71 -20.31
C GLU A 251 5.67 -1.70 -21.27
N HIS A 252 6.91 -1.42 -21.63
CA HIS A 252 7.74 -2.24 -22.50
C HIS A 252 9.09 -2.44 -21.85
N VAL A 253 9.29 -3.60 -21.22
CA VAL A 253 10.56 -4.00 -20.63
C VAL A 253 11.14 -5.11 -21.48
N ASP A 254 11.76 -4.75 -22.61
CA ASP A 254 12.61 -5.65 -23.37
C ASP A 254 14.03 -5.76 -22.74
N SER A 255 14.90 -6.57 -23.32
CA SER A 255 16.23 -6.82 -22.77
C SER A 255 17.12 -5.58 -22.70
N GLU A 256 16.95 -4.62 -23.59
CA GLU A 256 17.73 -3.37 -23.62
C GLU A 256 17.24 -2.40 -22.55
N HIS A 257 15.94 -2.15 -22.50
CA HIS A 257 15.33 -1.33 -21.45
C HIS A 257 15.55 -1.91 -20.05
N ALA A 258 15.52 -3.23 -19.94
CA ALA A 258 15.81 -3.96 -18.70
C ALA A 258 17.21 -3.62 -18.16
N ALA A 259 18.23 -3.67 -19.01
CA ALA A 259 19.61 -3.34 -18.62
C ALA A 259 19.74 -1.89 -18.12
N ILE A 260 19.10 -0.95 -18.82
CA ILE A 260 19.09 0.48 -18.46
C ILE A 260 18.41 0.67 -17.09
N HIS A 261 17.24 0.07 -16.85
CA HIS A 261 16.54 0.20 -15.58
C HIS A 261 17.31 -0.37 -14.39
N ASN A 262 17.94 -1.54 -14.57
CA ASN A 262 18.81 -2.12 -13.55
C ASN A 262 20.00 -1.24 -13.24
N GLN A 263 20.64 -0.70 -14.27
CA GLN A 263 21.79 0.20 -14.10
C GLN A 263 21.39 1.49 -13.38
N LEU A 264 20.23 2.06 -13.70
CA LEU A 264 19.68 3.24 -13.02
C LEU A 264 19.52 2.97 -11.51
N LEU A 265 18.82 1.92 -11.16
CA LEU A 265 18.58 1.57 -9.76
C LEU A 265 19.87 1.25 -9.00
N ALA A 266 20.76 0.46 -9.61
CA ALA A 266 22.05 0.09 -9.03
C ALA A 266 22.96 1.32 -8.80
N SER A 267 23.01 2.24 -9.75
CA SER A 267 23.79 3.50 -9.62
C SER A 267 23.27 4.36 -8.47
N GLY A 268 21.94 4.47 -8.32
CA GLY A 268 21.33 5.18 -7.20
C GLY A 268 21.62 4.54 -5.85
N ILE A 269 21.55 3.21 -5.76
CA ILE A 269 21.88 2.45 -4.54
C ILE A 269 23.36 2.66 -4.19
N GLN A 270 24.25 2.58 -5.15
CA GLN A 270 25.67 2.79 -4.95
C GLN A 270 25.98 4.21 -4.46
N GLN A 271 25.36 5.22 -5.09
CA GLN A 271 25.53 6.63 -4.71
C GLN A 271 25.03 6.85 -3.27
N LEU A 272 23.84 6.37 -2.93
CA LEU A 272 23.30 6.55 -1.59
C LEU A 272 24.12 5.80 -0.53
N ARG A 273 24.64 4.63 -0.82
CA ARG A 273 25.60 3.92 0.07
C ARG A 273 26.83 4.76 0.38
N GLY A 274 27.34 5.48 -0.60
CA GLY A 274 28.47 6.40 -0.41
C GLY A 274 28.14 7.61 0.46
N GLU A 275 26.86 8.00 0.56
CA GLU A 275 26.40 9.11 1.39
C GLU A 275 26.06 8.67 2.84
N LEU A 276 25.77 7.38 3.06
CA LEU A 276 25.42 6.85 4.37
C LEU A 276 26.68 6.49 5.17
N GLU A 277 26.75 6.97 6.40
CA GLU A 277 27.86 6.67 7.31
C GLU A 277 27.75 5.30 7.99
N LYS A 278 26.57 4.65 7.92
CA LYS A 278 26.26 3.40 8.64
C LYS A 278 25.37 2.47 7.81
N ASP A 279 25.59 1.14 7.96
CA ASP A 279 24.62 0.11 7.58
C ASP A 279 23.28 0.28 8.35
N PRO A 280 22.10 -0.04 7.73
CA PRO A 280 21.93 -1.03 6.67
C PRO A 280 21.97 -0.45 5.26
N ALA A 281 22.21 -1.33 4.27
CA ALA A 281 22.13 -0.98 2.86
C ALA A 281 20.75 -0.39 2.50
N PRO A 282 20.69 0.65 1.65
CA PRO A 282 19.43 1.22 1.20
C PRO A 282 18.61 0.19 0.44
N ALA A 283 17.28 0.23 0.61
CA ALA A 283 16.36 -0.57 -0.15
C ALA A 283 16.03 0.12 -1.48
N GLY A 284 16.06 -0.64 -2.58
CA GLY A 284 15.79 -0.13 -3.93
C GLY A 284 14.51 -0.69 -4.51
N PHE A 285 13.68 0.17 -5.11
CA PHE A 285 12.40 -0.21 -5.69
C PHE A 285 12.22 0.38 -7.08
N PHE A 286 11.69 -0.41 -8.00
CA PHE A 286 11.02 0.11 -9.18
C PHE A 286 9.63 0.59 -8.81
N CYS A 287 9.25 1.78 -9.29
CA CYS A 287 8.02 2.42 -8.90
C CYS A 287 7.18 2.77 -10.13
N PHE A 288 5.92 2.37 -10.17
CA PHE A 288 5.00 2.83 -11.20
C PHE A 288 3.60 3.02 -10.65
N SER A 289 2.74 3.68 -11.43
CA SER A 289 1.39 4.04 -11.01
C SER A 289 0.35 3.29 -11.82
N VAL A 290 -0.83 3.09 -11.21
CA VAL A 290 -2.04 2.62 -11.90
C VAL A 290 -2.65 3.71 -12.80
N MET A 291 -2.23 4.97 -12.66
CA MET A 291 -2.70 6.05 -13.52
C MET A 291 -2.07 5.95 -14.91
N PRO A 292 -2.82 6.22 -15.98
CA PRO A 292 -2.27 6.23 -17.33
C PRO A 292 -1.21 7.32 -17.50
N ILE A 293 -0.27 7.11 -18.42
CA ILE A 293 0.79 8.09 -18.70
C ILE A 293 0.21 9.40 -19.24
N ARG A 294 -0.78 9.31 -20.10
CA ARG A 294 -1.54 10.45 -20.61
C ARG A 294 -2.96 10.35 -20.08
N GLU A 295 -3.56 11.46 -19.74
CA GLU A 295 -4.96 11.50 -19.26
C GLU A 295 -5.98 10.95 -20.28
N THR A 296 -5.60 10.94 -21.56
CA THR A 296 -6.41 10.39 -22.67
C THR A 296 -6.29 8.88 -22.83
N ASP A 297 -5.29 8.25 -22.22
CA ASP A 297 -5.06 6.83 -22.35
C ASP A 297 -5.98 6.05 -21.37
N PRO A 298 -6.42 4.85 -21.73
CA PRO A 298 -7.18 4.02 -20.79
C PRO A 298 -6.30 3.62 -19.59
N ALA A 299 -6.93 3.48 -18.43
CA ALA A 299 -6.24 2.93 -17.26
C ALA A 299 -5.76 1.49 -17.57
N PRO A 300 -4.56 1.10 -17.12
CA PRO A 300 -4.04 -0.24 -17.33
C PRO A 300 -4.93 -1.28 -16.62
N SER A 301 -5.13 -2.43 -17.27
CA SER A 301 -5.83 -3.54 -16.64
C SER A 301 -4.97 -4.19 -15.55
N ILE A 302 -5.60 -4.92 -14.61
CA ILE A 302 -4.88 -5.71 -13.60
C ILE A 302 -3.88 -6.66 -14.26
N SER A 303 -4.27 -7.32 -15.36
CA SER A 303 -3.37 -8.20 -16.11
C SER A 303 -2.14 -7.47 -16.65
N ASP A 304 -2.27 -6.24 -17.12
CA ASP A 304 -1.13 -5.46 -17.63
C ASP A 304 -0.23 -4.99 -16.49
N LEU A 305 -0.79 -4.63 -15.34
CA LEU A 305 -0.02 -4.32 -14.13
C LEU A 305 0.80 -5.53 -13.66
N LEU A 306 0.20 -6.73 -13.62
CA LEU A 306 0.90 -7.95 -13.24
C LEU A 306 2.02 -8.31 -14.21
N LYS A 307 1.83 -8.14 -15.53
CA LYS A 307 2.89 -8.35 -16.53
C LYS A 307 4.09 -7.41 -16.30
N ARG A 308 3.84 -6.13 -15.94
CA ARG A 308 4.92 -5.18 -15.60
C ARG A 308 5.66 -5.62 -14.34
N ILE A 309 4.94 -6.06 -13.30
CA ILE A 309 5.56 -6.61 -12.08
C ILE A 309 6.42 -7.81 -12.42
N ASP A 310 5.90 -8.77 -13.20
CA ASP A 310 6.64 -9.98 -13.61
C ASP A 310 7.92 -9.62 -14.39
N ALA A 311 7.83 -8.66 -15.32
CA ALA A 311 8.99 -8.19 -16.08
C ALA A 311 10.06 -7.57 -15.18
N LEU A 312 9.66 -6.78 -14.17
CA LEU A 312 10.59 -6.19 -13.20
C LEU A 312 11.17 -7.22 -12.23
N HIS A 313 10.43 -8.26 -11.87
CA HIS A 313 10.94 -9.37 -11.06
C HIS A 313 11.99 -10.22 -11.82
N VAL A 314 11.92 -10.30 -13.16
CA VAL A 314 13.00 -10.90 -13.97
C VAL A 314 14.32 -10.14 -13.76
N LEU A 315 14.25 -8.84 -13.45
CA LEU A 315 15.41 -7.99 -13.11
C LEU A 315 15.83 -8.10 -11.65
N CYS A 316 15.24 -9.01 -10.86
CA CYS A 316 15.44 -9.13 -9.42
C CYS A 316 15.13 -7.82 -8.63
N GLY A 317 14.27 -6.97 -9.15
CA GLY A 317 13.90 -5.72 -8.53
C GLY A 317 12.62 -5.82 -7.69
N ASP A 318 12.64 -5.26 -6.49
CA ASP A 318 11.43 -5.06 -5.70
C ASP A 318 10.56 -3.98 -6.37
N VAL A 319 9.25 -4.14 -6.30
CA VAL A 319 8.29 -3.26 -7.01
C VAL A 319 7.35 -2.60 -6.04
N MET A 320 7.12 -1.29 -6.22
CA MET A 320 6.05 -0.54 -5.58
C MET A 320 5.05 -0.06 -6.63
N LEU A 321 3.80 -0.43 -6.45
CA LEU A 321 2.68 0.03 -7.28
C LEU A 321 1.94 1.13 -6.52
N PHE A 322 1.94 2.34 -7.10
CA PHE A 322 1.31 3.52 -6.53
C PHE A 322 -0.04 3.81 -7.18
N ARG A 323 -0.94 4.42 -6.42
CA ARG A 323 -2.16 5.01 -6.98
C ARG A 323 -1.84 6.25 -7.82
N GLU A 324 -1.11 7.20 -7.25
CA GLU A 324 -0.75 8.46 -7.89
C GLU A 324 0.56 8.33 -8.67
N ARG A 325 0.70 9.10 -9.75
CA ARG A 325 1.92 9.11 -10.58
C ARG A 325 2.90 10.23 -10.21
N GLU A 326 2.41 11.25 -9.53
CA GLU A 326 3.19 12.45 -9.25
C GLU A 326 4.23 12.17 -8.15
N LEU A 327 5.50 12.48 -8.42
CA LEU A 327 6.60 12.19 -7.49
C LEU A 327 6.43 12.89 -6.14
N TYR A 328 5.85 14.10 -6.10
CA TYR A 328 5.58 14.77 -4.84
C TYR A 328 4.54 14.04 -4.00
N SER A 329 3.56 13.38 -4.62
CA SER A 329 2.59 12.51 -3.92
C SER A 329 3.27 11.25 -3.39
N MET A 330 4.14 10.62 -4.19
CA MET A 330 4.95 9.48 -3.74
C MET A 330 5.86 9.89 -2.57
N THR A 331 6.49 11.07 -2.64
CA THR A 331 7.29 11.63 -1.52
C THR A 331 6.48 11.75 -0.24
N ALA A 332 5.31 12.38 -0.32
CA ALA A 332 4.44 12.56 0.84
C ALA A 332 4.03 11.23 1.46
N LEU A 333 3.69 10.26 0.62
CA LEU A 333 3.28 8.92 1.03
C LEU A 333 4.41 8.15 1.69
N VAL A 334 5.57 8.06 1.04
CA VAL A 334 6.72 7.30 1.55
C VAL A 334 7.28 7.91 2.84
N ASN A 335 7.20 9.23 2.99
CA ASN A 335 7.59 9.93 4.23
C ASN A 335 6.70 9.59 5.45
N ARG A 336 5.57 8.92 5.28
CA ARG A 336 4.80 8.37 6.41
C ARG A 336 5.51 7.17 7.03
N TYR A 337 6.21 6.37 6.23
CA TYR A 337 6.87 5.13 6.64
C TYR A 337 8.31 5.35 7.12
N THR A 338 9.05 6.30 6.52
CA THR A 338 10.44 6.56 6.88
C THR A 338 10.79 8.04 6.88
N LYS A 339 11.73 8.42 7.75
CA LYS A 339 12.38 9.77 7.76
C LYS A 339 13.84 9.69 7.30
N GLU A 340 14.29 8.47 7.01
CA GLU A 340 15.61 8.23 6.45
C GLU A 340 15.72 8.82 5.01
N PRO A 341 16.92 8.95 4.45
CA PRO A 341 17.13 9.46 3.11
C PRO A 341 16.31 8.73 2.05
N ILE A 342 15.61 9.50 1.20
CA ILE A 342 14.87 9.02 0.02
C ILE A 342 15.54 9.62 -1.22
N ARG A 343 15.81 8.78 -2.22
CA ARG A 343 16.43 9.18 -3.49
C ARG A 343 15.57 8.70 -4.65
N PHE A 344 15.09 9.63 -5.45
CA PHE A 344 14.48 9.30 -6.74
C PHE A 344 15.57 9.23 -7.79
N VAL A 345 15.73 8.08 -8.44
CA VAL A 345 16.66 7.91 -9.56
C VAL A 345 15.89 8.03 -10.86
N VAL A 346 16.20 9.05 -11.63
CA VAL A 346 15.46 9.39 -12.84
C VAL A 346 16.38 9.55 -14.05
N GLY A 347 15.94 9.14 -15.22
CA GLY A 347 16.53 9.54 -16.49
C GLY A 347 16.17 10.99 -16.85
N LEU A 348 16.92 11.61 -17.75
CA LEU A 348 16.69 13.00 -18.14
C LEU A 348 15.32 13.22 -18.79
N SER A 349 14.74 12.24 -19.46
CA SER A 349 13.39 12.35 -20.04
C SER A 349 12.32 12.55 -18.96
N LEU A 350 12.41 11.83 -17.84
CA LEU A 350 11.49 12.04 -16.71
C LEU A 350 11.78 13.37 -16.01
N LEU A 351 13.06 13.75 -15.88
CA LEU A 351 13.44 15.05 -15.34
C LEU A 351 12.81 16.20 -16.14
N LEU A 352 12.89 16.16 -17.49
CA LEU A 352 12.21 17.13 -18.36
C LEU A 352 10.70 17.18 -18.08
N ARG A 353 10.03 16.05 -17.98
CA ARG A 353 8.59 16.01 -17.70
C ARG A 353 8.23 16.65 -16.37
N ILE A 354 9.02 16.43 -15.31
CA ILE A 354 8.84 17.05 -14.00
C ILE A 354 8.90 18.59 -14.12
N TRP A 355 9.84 19.12 -14.91
CA TRP A 355 10.05 20.55 -15.05
C TRP A 355 9.11 21.23 -16.04
N GLU A 356 8.63 20.52 -17.07
CA GLU A 356 7.67 21.05 -18.05
C GLU A 356 6.21 20.98 -17.59
N TYR A 357 5.89 20.09 -16.63
CA TYR A 357 4.53 19.97 -16.13
C TYR A 357 4.14 21.18 -15.27
N ARG A 358 2.99 21.78 -15.57
CA ARG A 358 2.60 23.06 -14.96
C ARG A 358 1.98 22.94 -13.58
N TYR A 359 1.56 21.75 -13.16
CA TYR A 359 0.91 21.47 -11.87
C TYR A 359 -0.25 22.43 -11.55
N THR A 360 -1.10 22.74 -12.54
CA THR A 360 -2.17 23.73 -12.42
C THR A 360 -3.26 23.36 -11.42
N HIS A 361 -3.33 22.12 -11.01
CA HIS A 361 -4.21 21.62 -9.96
C HIS A 361 -3.72 21.98 -8.54
N LEU A 362 -2.47 22.43 -8.39
CA LEU A 362 -1.95 22.93 -7.12
C LEU A 362 -2.06 24.46 -7.06
N PRO A 363 -2.50 25.04 -5.92
CA PRO A 363 -2.60 26.49 -5.75
C PRO A 363 -1.29 27.23 -6.02
N GLY A 364 -0.16 26.67 -5.60
CA GLY A 364 1.19 27.20 -5.83
C GLY A 364 1.87 26.67 -7.10
N ASN A 365 1.14 25.94 -7.96
CA ASN A 365 1.62 25.39 -9.21
C ASN A 365 2.96 24.62 -9.04
N PHE A 366 3.93 24.88 -9.95
CA PHE A 366 5.23 24.20 -9.96
C PHE A 366 6.04 24.41 -8.66
N LEU A 367 6.00 25.60 -8.05
CA LEU A 367 6.75 25.85 -6.81
C LEU A 367 6.24 25.00 -5.65
N GLU A 368 4.93 24.84 -5.53
CA GLU A 368 4.34 23.97 -4.52
C GLU A 368 4.69 22.50 -4.77
N ALA A 369 4.60 22.05 -6.03
CA ALA A 369 5.00 20.69 -6.41
C ALA A 369 6.47 20.42 -6.06
N LEU A 370 7.37 21.34 -6.40
CA LEU A 370 8.79 21.23 -6.11
C LEU A 370 9.07 21.20 -4.59
N SER A 371 8.42 22.06 -3.84
CA SER A 371 8.54 22.11 -2.37
C SER A 371 8.05 20.81 -1.71
N ARG A 372 6.96 20.24 -2.21
CA ARG A 372 6.44 18.96 -1.70
C ARG A 372 7.31 17.76 -2.12
N LEU A 373 7.94 17.83 -3.29
CA LEU A 373 8.81 16.78 -3.81
C LEU A 373 10.14 16.70 -3.05
N LEU A 374 10.71 17.85 -2.64
CA LEU A 374 12.07 17.96 -2.13
C LEU A 374 12.13 18.43 -0.65
N PRO A 375 11.49 17.71 0.31
CA PRO A 375 11.81 17.94 1.71
C PRO A 375 13.27 17.57 1.99
N GLN A 376 13.78 17.95 3.17
CA GLN A 376 15.20 17.87 3.53
C GLN A 376 15.84 16.49 3.32
N ASN A 377 15.08 15.40 3.54
CA ASN A 377 15.55 14.02 3.40
C ASN A 377 15.44 13.48 1.96
N VAL A 378 14.91 14.24 1.00
CA VAL A 378 14.66 13.76 -0.38
C VAL A 378 15.59 14.47 -1.37
N ARG A 379 16.14 13.71 -2.32
CA ARG A 379 16.92 14.22 -3.45
C ARG A 379 16.55 13.47 -4.72
N ILE A 380 16.79 14.11 -5.86
CA ILE A 380 16.70 13.50 -7.18
C ILE A 380 18.12 13.18 -7.66
N TYR A 381 18.38 11.94 -8.01
CA TYR A 381 19.56 11.48 -8.73
C TYR A 381 19.22 11.44 -10.21
N ALA A 382 19.87 12.29 -11.01
CA ALA A 382 19.65 12.35 -12.45
C ALA A 382 20.74 11.57 -13.20
N CYS A 383 20.35 10.50 -13.86
CA CYS A 383 21.25 9.72 -14.69
C CYS A 383 21.48 10.40 -16.04
N PRO A 384 22.71 10.40 -16.54
CA PRO A 384 23.02 10.93 -17.86
C PRO A 384 22.33 10.11 -18.96
N MET A 385 22.14 10.75 -20.12
CA MET A 385 21.47 10.15 -21.27
C MET A 385 22.29 10.41 -22.55
N ASN A 386 22.22 9.50 -23.52
CA ASN A 386 22.78 9.72 -24.83
C ASN A 386 22.14 10.95 -25.48
N ALA A 387 22.95 11.76 -26.21
CA ALA A 387 22.48 13.01 -26.80
C ALA A 387 21.35 12.83 -27.83
N ASN A 388 21.37 11.74 -28.61
CA ASN A 388 20.31 11.45 -29.59
C ASN A 388 19.00 11.12 -28.90
N ASP A 389 19.03 10.28 -27.85
CA ASP A 389 17.86 9.89 -27.08
C ASP A 389 17.27 11.09 -26.32
N PHE A 390 18.15 11.98 -25.82
CA PHE A 390 17.72 13.21 -25.17
C PHE A 390 17.02 14.16 -26.16
N GLN A 391 17.55 14.32 -27.38
CA GLN A 391 16.92 15.12 -28.43
C GLN A 391 15.51 14.60 -28.74
N GLN A 392 15.34 13.28 -28.89
CA GLN A 392 14.02 12.66 -29.09
C GLN A 392 13.07 12.90 -27.91
N ALA A 393 13.60 12.84 -26.68
CA ALA A 393 12.80 13.11 -25.48
C ALA A 393 12.31 14.57 -25.46
N VAL A 394 13.17 15.55 -25.78
CA VAL A 394 12.81 16.97 -25.89
C VAL A 394 11.68 17.18 -26.91
N GLU A 395 11.80 16.57 -28.09
CA GLU A 395 10.77 16.65 -29.13
C GLU A 395 9.45 16.03 -28.70
N SER A 396 9.50 14.86 -28.05
CA SER A 396 8.31 14.13 -27.59
C SER A 396 7.53 14.85 -26.47
N ILE A 397 8.22 15.66 -25.66
CA ILE A 397 7.67 16.42 -24.54
C ILE A 397 7.32 17.86 -24.96
N ALA A 398 7.69 18.27 -26.19
CA ALA A 398 7.60 19.63 -26.69
C ALA A 398 8.39 20.67 -25.84
N ALA A 399 9.46 20.25 -25.20
CA ALA A 399 10.35 21.08 -24.38
C ALA A 399 11.37 21.88 -25.26
N THR A 400 10.90 22.46 -26.34
CA THR A 400 11.74 23.05 -27.41
C THR A 400 12.56 24.29 -27.00
N ASN A 401 12.25 24.88 -25.84
CA ASN A 401 12.93 26.05 -25.32
C ASN A 401 14.09 25.71 -24.37
N TRP A 402 14.39 24.42 -24.16
CA TRP A 402 15.57 24.02 -23.40
C TRP A 402 16.83 24.13 -24.22
N HIS A 403 17.89 24.57 -23.60
CA HIS A 403 19.24 24.54 -24.18
C HIS A 403 20.11 23.56 -23.41
N TRP A 404 21.03 22.91 -24.07
CA TRP A 404 22.00 22.00 -23.45
C TRP A 404 23.33 22.00 -24.18
N THR A 405 24.36 21.56 -23.49
CA THR A 405 25.68 21.32 -24.06
C THR A 405 25.94 19.80 -24.05
N ASP A 406 26.49 19.30 -25.15
CA ASP A 406 26.88 17.90 -25.28
C ASP A 406 28.36 17.74 -24.88
N SER A 407 28.67 16.66 -24.17
CA SER A 407 30.01 16.23 -23.83
C SER A 407 30.22 14.80 -24.29
N ASN A 408 30.88 14.61 -25.41
CA ASN A 408 31.20 13.29 -25.97
C ASN A 408 29.99 12.40 -26.24
N GLY A 409 28.89 12.96 -26.73
CA GLY A 409 27.68 12.20 -27.04
C GLY A 409 26.78 11.91 -25.85
N TRP A 410 27.11 12.43 -24.67
CA TRP A 410 26.33 12.29 -23.45
C TRP A 410 25.90 13.63 -22.89
N ILE A 411 24.70 13.65 -22.30
CA ILE A 411 24.14 14.81 -21.61
C ILE A 411 23.89 14.45 -20.15
N SER A 412 24.32 15.32 -19.26
CA SER A 412 24.11 15.26 -17.82
C SER A 412 23.16 16.38 -17.39
N ALA A 413 22.53 16.25 -16.26
CA ALA A 413 21.67 17.29 -15.69
C ALA A 413 22.42 18.63 -15.46
N ARG A 414 23.75 18.63 -15.30
CA ARG A 414 24.55 19.86 -15.20
C ARG A 414 24.61 20.67 -16.50
N GLN A 415 24.32 20.03 -17.61
CA GLN A 415 24.44 20.63 -18.97
C GLN A 415 23.07 21.11 -19.47
N LEU A 416 22.02 20.99 -18.68
CA LEU A 416 20.67 21.41 -19.03
C LEU A 416 20.43 22.87 -18.59
N HIS A 417 19.83 23.64 -19.46
CA HIS A 417 19.48 25.02 -19.22
C HIS A 417 18.01 25.27 -19.55
N PRO A 418 17.10 25.12 -18.56
CA PRO A 418 15.68 25.41 -18.76
C PRO A 418 15.45 26.90 -19.09
N PRO A 419 14.39 27.25 -19.83
CA PRO A 419 14.05 28.63 -20.11
C PRO A 419 13.67 29.40 -18.84
N PRO A 420 13.85 30.74 -18.82
CA PRO A 420 13.33 31.58 -17.72
C PRO A 420 11.82 31.47 -17.57
N PRO A 421 11.26 31.51 -16.33
CA PRO A 421 11.97 31.67 -15.05
C PRO A 421 12.51 30.35 -14.44
N LEU A 422 12.28 29.20 -15.09
CA LEU A 422 12.60 27.86 -14.54
C LEU A 422 14.12 27.67 -14.34
N GLY A 423 14.95 28.29 -15.17
CA GLY A 423 16.40 28.20 -15.08
C GLY A 423 16.97 28.59 -13.71
N LEU A 424 16.44 29.66 -13.10
CA LEU A 424 16.87 30.08 -11.75
C LEU A 424 16.58 29.05 -10.66
N LEU A 425 15.41 28.40 -10.75
CA LEU A 425 15.04 27.34 -9.82
C LEU A 425 15.88 26.07 -10.06
N TYR A 426 16.14 25.76 -11.31
CA TYR A 426 16.99 24.64 -11.69
C TYR A 426 18.41 24.79 -11.14
N ASP A 427 19.02 25.94 -11.35
CA ASP A 427 20.35 26.28 -10.83
C ASP A 427 20.38 26.20 -9.29
N TYR A 428 19.31 26.68 -8.63
CA TYR A 428 19.20 26.59 -7.18
C TYR A 428 19.15 25.14 -6.68
N VAL A 429 18.34 24.26 -7.28
CA VAL A 429 18.24 22.86 -6.83
C VAL A 429 19.51 22.06 -7.12
N LEU A 430 20.24 22.40 -8.20
CA LEU A 430 21.58 21.85 -8.48
C LEU A 430 22.59 22.31 -7.43
N ALA A 431 22.69 23.63 -7.20
CA ALA A 431 23.64 24.21 -6.25
C ALA A 431 23.40 23.77 -4.80
N SER A 432 22.13 23.52 -4.45
CA SER A 432 21.73 23.07 -3.11
C SER A 432 21.73 21.54 -2.95
N ASN A 433 22.21 20.78 -3.94
CA ASN A 433 22.25 19.33 -3.96
C ASN A 433 20.87 18.62 -3.77
N PHE A 434 19.77 19.27 -4.09
CA PHE A 434 18.48 18.61 -4.21
C PHE A 434 18.37 17.79 -5.51
N LEU A 435 19.03 18.27 -6.59
CA LEU A 435 19.24 17.53 -7.83
C LEU A 435 20.73 17.19 -7.93
N VAL A 436 21.04 15.91 -7.92
CA VAL A 436 22.40 15.37 -7.95
C VAL A 436 22.62 14.66 -9.30
N PRO A 437 23.38 15.23 -10.21
CA PRO A 437 23.77 14.55 -11.44
C PRO A 437 24.68 13.37 -11.14
N LEU A 438 24.31 12.17 -11.62
CA LEU A 438 25.15 10.99 -11.56
C LEU A 438 26.19 11.02 -12.68
N GLU A 439 27.32 10.34 -12.46
CA GLU A 439 28.37 10.25 -13.47
C GLU A 439 27.96 9.30 -14.60
N VAL A 440 28.50 9.52 -15.79
CA VAL A 440 28.33 8.61 -16.92
C VAL A 440 28.94 7.26 -16.54
N PRO A 441 28.22 6.13 -16.69
CA PRO A 441 28.80 4.84 -16.47
C PRO A 441 30.03 4.66 -17.38
N PRO A 442 31.09 4.03 -16.90
CA PRO A 442 32.17 3.64 -17.80
C PRO A 442 31.62 2.74 -18.90
N ALA A 443 32.07 2.99 -20.13
CA ALA A 443 31.65 2.30 -21.35
C ALA A 443 31.97 0.78 -21.29
#